data_b5e16ae163b4042f8505a141fbf26478
#
_entry.id   b5e16ae163b4042f8505a141fbf26478
#
_cell.length_a   1.000
_cell.length_b   1.000
_cell.length_c   1.000
_cell.angle_alpha   90.00
_cell.angle_beta   90.00
_cell.angle_gamma   90.00
#
_symmetry.space_group_name_H-M   'P 1'
#
loop_
_entity.id
_entity.type
_entity.pdbx_description
1 polymer ?
#
loop_
_entity_poly.entity_id
_entity_poly.type
_entity_poly.pdbx_seq_one_letter_code
_entity_poly.pdbx_strand_id
1 'polypeptide(L)'
;MAETAYVPRLRAQFDKEIRPKLTEQFGYGNVMQVPRLDKVVLNMGVGEAVNDRKKADLAAADLSLIAGQKAVVTYSRVAIATFKLRENQPIGCKVTLRKAKMYEFIDRLVNVALPRVRDFRGLNPKSFDGRGNYSLGIKEHIIFPEIDFDKMGETWGMDVTVCTTARTDDEARALLTAFNFPFRQ
;
A
#
# COMPACT_ATOMS: atom_id res chain seq x y z
N MET A 1 24.70 -20.50 16.21
CA MET A 1 24.88 -19.10 15.76
C MET A 1 23.48 -18.53 15.59
N ALA A 2 23.14 -17.47 16.32
CA ALA A 2 21.82 -16.83 16.16
C ALA A 2 21.79 -16.23 14.75
N GLU A 3 20.87 -16.67 13.89
CA GLU A 3 20.57 -16.02 12.64
C GLU A 3 20.23 -14.55 12.98
N THR A 4 21.04 -13.63 12.50
CA THR A 4 20.72 -12.20 12.60
C THR A 4 19.44 -11.98 11.84
N ALA A 5 18.33 -11.80 12.55
CA ALA A 5 17.02 -11.57 11.96
C ALA A 5 17.14 -10.42 10.96
N TYR A 6 16.75 -10.67 9.71
CA TYR A 6 16.76 -9.67 8.65
C TYR A 6 15.97 -8.42 9.06
N VAL A 7 16.63 -7.26 9.04
CA VAL A 7 16.00 -5.96 9.33
C VAL A 7 15.91 -5.15 8.04
N PRO A 8 14.71 -4.81 7.57
CA PRO A 8 14.53 -3.98 6.39
C PRO A 8 15.24 -2.62 6.52
N ARG A 9 15.79 -2.12 5.41
CA ARG A 9 16.50 -0.83 5.35
C ARG A 9 15.69 0.32 5.94
N LEU A 10 14.44 0.47 5.52
CA LEU A 10 13.56 1.55 6.00
C LEU A 10 13.22 1.41 7.50
N ARG A 11 13.18 0.18 8.04
CA ARG A 11 13.01 -0.03 9.48
C ARG A 11 14.22 0.47 10.25
N ALA A 12 15.42 0.15 9.79
CA ALA A 12 16.65 0.63 10.41
C ALA A 12 16.77 2.17 10.33
N GLN A 13 16.39 2.76 9.20
CA GLN A 13 16.34 4.21 9.03
C GLN A 13 15.31 4.86 9.96
N PHE A 14 14.14 4.26 10.13
CA PHE A 14 13.13 4.75 11.07
C PHE A 14 13.68 4.82 12.48
N ASP A 15 14.31 3.76 12.97
CA ASP A 15 14.80 3.69 14.35
C ASP A 15 16.00 4.63 14.59
N LYS A 16 16.87 4.83 13.60
CA LYS A 16 18.11 5.64 13.73
C LYS A 16 17.91 7.14 13.49
N GLU A 17 17.10 7.49 12.49
CA GLU A 17 17.03 8.87 11.98
C GLU A 17 15.64 9.49 12.11
N ILE A 18 14.58 8.77 11.70
CA ILE A 18 13.24 9.36 11.58
C ILE A 18 12.63 9.58 12.96
N ARG A 19 12.75 8.60 13.85
CA ARG A 19 12.19 8.68 15.20
C ARG A 19 12.75 9.87 16.01
N PRO A 20 14.07 10.12 16.10
CA PRO A 20 14.61 11.31 16.78
C PRO A 20 14.08 12.61 16.17
N LYS A 21 14.12 12.74 14.82
CA LYS A 21 13.66 13.94 14.12
C LYS A 21 12.20 14.27 14.43
N LEU A 22 11.31 13.27 14.39
CA LEU A 22 9.89 13.47 14.72
C LEU A 22 9.68 13.81 16.20
N THR A 23 10.50 13.25 17.10
CA THR A 23 10.43 13.60 18.53
C THR A 23 10.78 15.05 18.76
N GLU A 24 11.81 15.58 18.11
CA GLU A 24 12.19 16.98 18.20
C GLU A 24 11.15 17.90 17.54
N GLN A 25 10.65 17.54 16.37
CA GLN A 25 9.70 18.34 15.61
C GLN A 25 8.36 18.53 16.33
N PHE A 26 7.83 17.50 16.96
CA PHE A 26 6.52 17.50 17.61
C PHE A 26 6.58 17.52 19.14
N GLY A 27 7.75 17.47 19.74
CA GLY A 27 7.93 17.58 21.19
C GLY A 27 7.34 16.41 21.98
N TYR A 28 7.41 15.17 21.47
CA TYR A 28 6.87 14.01 22.17
C TYR A 28 7.63 13.71 23.49
N GLY A 29 6.90 13.63 24.59
CA GLY A 29 7.46 13.28 25.90
C GLY A 29 7.79 11.80 26.08
N ASN A 30 7.27 10.93 25.20
CA ASN A 30 7.51 9.48 25.28
C ASN A 30 7.78 8.93 23.86
N VAL A 31 8.81 8.10 23.74
CA VAL A 31 9.20 7.42 22.50
C VAL A 31 8.06 6.59 21.89
N MET A 32 7.15 6.07 22.72
CA MET A 32 6.00 5.28 22.24
C MET A 32 4.88 6.12 21.62
N GLN A 33 4.89 7.45 21.78
CA GLN A 33 3.94 8.38 21.16
C GLN A 33 4.33 8.71 19.71
N VAL A 34 5.59 8.51 19.36
CA VAL A 34 6.10 8.81 18.02
C VAL A 34 5.33 8.00 16.96
N PRO A 35 4.77 8.65 15.93
CA PRO A 35 4.03 7.97 14.89
C PRO A 35 4.92 6.98 14.13
N ARG A 36 4.34 5.83 13.82
CA ARG A 36 5.00 4.75 13.07
C ARG A 36 4.04 4.15 12.05
N LEU A 37 4.58 3.45 11.08
CA LEU A 37 3.79 2.63 10.16
C LEU A 37 3.20 1.43 10.91
N ASP A 38 1.90 1.21 10.77
CA ASP A 38 1.18 0.06 11.36
C ASP A 38 1.02 -1.06 10.33
N LYS A 39 0.42 -0.75 9.19
CA LYS A 39 0.16 -1.69 8.10
C LYS A 39 0.03 -0.97 6.77
N VAL A 40 0.21 -1.72 5.68
CA VAL A 40 -0.18 -1.31 4.33
C VAL A 40 -1.26 -2.27 3.84
N VAL A 41 -2.34 -1.73 3.35
CA VAL A 41 -3.43 -2.50 2.72
C VAL A 41 -3.39 -2.24 1.23
N LEU A 42 -3.29 -3.31 0.46
CA LEU A 42 -3.39 -3.28 -0.99
C LEU A 42 -4.75 -3.85 -1.38
N ASN A 43 -5.43 -3.18 -2.28
CA ASN A 43 -6.73 -3.61 -2.79
C ASN A 43 -6.77 -3.47 -4.31
N MET A 44 -7.26 -4.48 -4.99
CA MET A 44 -7.58 -4.43 -6.41
C MET A 44 -9.08 -4.71 -6.60
N GLY A 45 -9.79 -3.74 -7.15
CA GLY A 45 -11.20 -3.89 -7.54
C GLY A 45 -11.27 -4.41 -8.97
N VAL A 46 -11.83 -5.61 -9.14
CA VAL A 46 -12.01 -6.26 -10.44
C VAL A 46 -13.49 -6.35 -10.76
N GLY A 47 -14.07 -5.24 -11.24
CA GLY A 47 -15.51 -5.19 -11.56
C GLY A 47 -15.90 -6.16 -12.68
N GLU A 48 -15.00 -6.45 -13.60
CA GLU A 48 -15.23 -7.40 -14.70
C GLU A 48 -15.33 -8.86 -14.24
N ALA A 49 -14.90 -9.18 -13.02
CA ALA A 49 -15.05 -10.50 -12.42
C ALA A 49 -16.53 -10.93 -12.26
N VAL A 50 -17.46 -10.00 -12.34
CA VAL A 50 -18.91 -10.30 -12.41
C VAL A 50 -19.24 -11.16 -13.63
N ASN A 51 -18.59 -10.90 -14.77
CA ASN A 51 -18.77 -11.62 -16.01
C ASN A 51 -17.84 -12.85 -16.11
N ASP A 52 -16.60 -12.70 -15.68
CA ASP A 52 -15.59 -13.79 -15.70
C ASP A 52 -14.86 -13.88 -14.34
N ARG A 53 -15.24 -14.89 -13.56
CA ARG A 53 -14.67 -15.15 -12.23
C ARG A 53 -13.14 -15.37 -12.23
N LYS A 54 -12.60 -15.90 -13.33
CA LYS A 54 -11.14 -16.16 -13.45
C LYS A 54 -10.31 -14.88 -13.34
N LYS A 55 -10.88 -13.73 -13.75
CA LYS A 55 -10.18 -12.44 -13.65
C LYS A 55 -9.84 -12.07 -12.20
N ALA A 56 -10.71 -12.39 -11.23
CA ALA A 56 -10.41 -12.15 -9.82
C ALA A 56 -9.27 -13.02 -9.29
N ASP A 57 -9.16 -14.26 -9.77
CA ASP A 57 -8.09 -15.17 -9.39
C ASP A 57 -6.75 -14.74 -10.02
N LEU A 58 -6.76 -14.28 -11.28
CA LEU A 58 -5.59 -13.71 -11.95
C LEU A 58 -5.10 -12.45 -11.23
N ALA A 59 -5.99 -11.51 -10.92
CA ALA A 59 -5.63 -10.32 -10.16
C ALA A 59 -5.07 -10.66 -8.77
N ALA A 60 -5.62 -11.70 -8.11
CA ALA A 60 -5.10 -12.15 -6.83
C ALA A 60 -3.72 -12.81 -6.95
N ALA A 61 -3.41 -13.48 -8.06
CA ALA A 61 -2.08 -14.00 -8.35
C ALA A 61 -1.07 -12.86 -8.53
N ASP A 62 -1.39 -11.86 -9.36
CA ASP A 62 -0.53 -10.69 -9.59
C ASP A 62 -0.31 -9.89 -8.30
N LEU A 63 -1.37 -9.64 -7.54
CA LEU A 63 -1.26 -8.97 -6.24
C LEU A 63 -0.38 -9.76 -5.26
N SER A 64 -0.42 -11.10 -5.32
CA SER A 64 0.42 -11.97 -4.48
C SER A 64 1.89 -11.87 -4.85
N LEU A 65 2.23 -11.71 -6.14
CA LEU A 65 3.59 -11.47 -6.60
C LEU A 65 4.12 -10.12 -6.08
N ILE A 66 3.35 -9.06 -6.26
CA ILE A 66 3.71 -7.71 -5.77
C ILE A 66 3.90 -7.70 -4.25
N ALA A 67 3.00 -8.33 -3.51
CA ALA A 67 2.98 -8.31 -2.05
C ALA A 67 4.00 -9.26 -1.41
N GLY A 68 4.47 -10.29 -2.13
CA GLY A 68 5.24 -11.40 -1.56
C GLY A 68 4.45 -12.18 -0.50
N GLN A 69 3.11 -12.13 -0.58
CA GLN A 69 2.17 -12.79 0.32
C GLN A 69 0.88 -13.10 -0.43
N LYS A 70 0.30 -14.28 -0.18
CA LYS A 70 -0.94 -14.70 -0.83
C LYS A 70 -2.06 -13.68 -0.60
N ALA A 71 -2.62 -13.15 -1.68
CA ALA A 71 -3.78 -12.26 -1.63
C ALA A 71 -5.07 -13.06 -1.37
N VAL A 72 -6.04 -12.39 -0.78
CA VAL A 72 -7.37 -12.96 -0.48
C VAL A 72 -8.36 -12.39 -1.48
N VAL A 73 -9.07 -13.25 -2.20
CA VAL A 73 -10.18 -12.86 -3.06
C VAL A 73 -11.33 -12.36 -2.18
N THR A 74 -11.92 -11.24 -2.55
CA THR A 74 -13.05 -10.64 -1.86
C THR A 74 -14.33 -10.90 -2.60
N TYR A 75 -15.38 -11.24 -1.85
CA TYR A 75 -16.69 -11.59 -2.37
C TYR A 75 -17.72 -10.52 -2.00
N SER A 76 -18.71 -10.36 -2.86
CA SER A 76 -19.87 -9.48 -2.60
C SER A 76 -20.68 -10.01 -1.41
N ARG A 77 -21.15 -9.09 -0.56
CA ARG A 77 -21.98 -9.42 0.62
C ARG A 77 -23.47 -9.33 0.32
N VAL A 78 -23.85 -8.49 -0.63
CA VAL A 78 -25.24 -8.18 -0.97
C VAL A 78 -25.39 -8.17 -2.47
N ALA A 79 -26.54 -8.63 -2.95
CA ALA A 79 -26.90 -8.53 -4.36
C ALA A 79 -27.35 -7.09 -4.70
N ILE A 80 -26.77 -6.50 -5.75
CA ILE A 80 -27.09 -5.14 -6.22
C ILE A 80 -27.42 -5.22 -7.71
N ALA A 81 -28.70 -5.01 -8.06
CA ALA A 81 -29.21 -5.14 -9.43
C ALA A 81 -28.54 -4.14 -10.39
N THR A 82 -28.29 -2.90 -9.96
CA THR A 82 -27.65 -1.85 -10.77
C THR A 82 -26.27 -2.27 -11.29
N PHE A 83 -25.51 -3.00 -10.49
CA PHE A 83 -24.18 -3.51 -10.85
C PHE A 83 -24.21 -4.95 -11.40
N LYS A 84 -25.40 -5.53 -11.61
CA LYS A 84 -25.59 -6.94 -12.02
C LYS A 84 -24.87 -7.93 -11.09
N LEU A 85 -24.74 -7.57 -9.81
CA LEU A 85 -24.00 -8.29 -8.79
C LEU A 85 -24.93 -9.18 -7.98
N ARG A 86 -24.54 -10.44 -7.81
CA ARG A 86 -25.20 -11.39 -6.90
C ARG A 86 -24.35 -11.58 -5.65
N GLU A 87 -24.94 -12.09 -4.61
CA GLU A 87 -24.26 -12.48 -3.39
C GLU A 87 -23.21 -13.57 -3.68
N ASN A 88 -22.07 -13.52 -2.93
CA ASN A 88 -20.95 -14.46 -3.06
C ASN A 88 -20.29 -14.50 -4.45
N GLN A 89 -20.33 -13.41 -5.20
CA GLN A 89 -19.52 -13.27 -6.42
C GLN A 89 -18.16 -12.67 -6.09
N PRO A 90 -17.04 -13.19 -6.67
CA PRO A 90 -15.73 -12.57 -6.53
C PRO A 90 -15.73 -11.21 -7.25
N ILE A 91 -15.26 -10.16 -6.58
CA ILE A 91 -15.27 -8.79 -7.11
C ILE A 91 -13.92 -8.08 -6.98
N GLY A 92 -12.96 -8.70 -6.36
CA GLY A 92 -11.63 -8.12 -6.18
C GLY A 92 -10.74 -8.96 -5.30
N CYS A 93 -9.59 -8.43 -4.98
CA CYS A 93 -8.65 -9.06 -4.06
C CYS A 93 -7.97 -8.03 -3.17
N LYS A 94 -7.51 -8.46 -2.01
CA LYS A 94 -6.80 -7.62 -1.05
C LYS A 94 -5.69 -8.37 -0.34
N VAL A 95 -4.71 -7.60 0.13
CA VAL A 95 -3.66 -8.11 1.02
C VAL A 95 -3.32 -7.05 2.06
N THR A 96 -2.96 -7.49 3.26
CA THR A 96 -2.50 -6.61 4.33
C THR A 96 -1.06 -6.98 4.69
N LEU A 97 -0.17 -6.02 4.53
CA LEU A 97 1.26 -6.16 4.83
C LEU A 97 1.58 -5.52 6.18
N ARG A 98 2.39 -6.20 6.98
CA ARG A 98 2.86 -5.73 8.29
C ARG A 98 4.34 -6.03 8.47
N LYS A 99 4.98 -5.39 9.47
CA LYS A 99 6.36 -5.64 9.87
C LYS A 99 7.35 -5.53 8.69
N ALA A 100 8.22 -6.52 8.50
CA ALA A 100 9.26 -6.51 7.47
C ALA A 100 8.68 -6.34 6.06
N LYS A 101 7.67 -7.14 5.68
CA LYS A 101 7.04 -7.08 4.35
C LYS A 101 6.45 -5.71 4.02
N MET A 102 5.92 -5.00 5.02
CA MET A 102 5.40 -3.65 4.87
C MET A 102 6.51 -2.66 4.50
N TYR A 103 7.63 -2.68 5.22
CA TYR A 103 8.76 -1.79 4.92
C TYR A 103 9.38 -2.06 3.56
N GLU A 104 9.53 -3.35 3.20
CA GLU A 104 10.03 -3.75 1.88
C GLU A 104 9.11 -3.29 0.74
N PHE A 105 7.80 -3.42 0.92
CA PHE A 105 6.83 -2.95 -0.06
C PHE A 105 6.91 -1.43 -0.23
N ILE A 106 6.97 -0.66 0.88
CA ILE A 106 7.09 0.81 0.82
C ILE A 106 8.39 1.23 0.13
N ASP A 107 9.49 0.56 0.41
CA ASP A 107 10.78 0.84 -0.24
C ASP A 107 10.69 0.67 -1.75
N ARG A 108 10.12 -0.44 -2.24
CA ARG A 108 9.89 -0.68 -3.66
C ARG A 108 8.88 0.29 -4.26
N LEU A 109 7.81 0.61 -3.54
CA LEU A 109 6.80 1.56 -3.99
C LEU A 109 7.42 2.93 -4.26
N VAL A 110 8.16 3.47 -3.30
CA VAL A 110 8.70 4.84 -3.37
C VAL A 110 9.86 4.94 -4.35
N ASN A 111 10.80 4.00 -4.32
CA ASN A 111 12.05 4.10 -5.07
C ASN A 111 11.98 3.49 -6.48
N VAL A 112 11.08 2.54 -6.72
CA VAL A 112 11.01 1.80 -7.99
C VAL A 112 9.69 2.02 -8.71
N ALA A 113 8.55 1.81 -8.05
CA ALA A 113 7.24 1.81 -8.70
C ALA A 113 6.76 3.22 -9.03
N LEU A 114 6.78 4.17 -8.09
CA LEU A 114 6.30 5.54 -8.33
C LEU A 114 7.04 6.27 -9.45
N PRO A 115 8.38 6.18 -9.59
CA PRO A 115 9.08 6.80 -10.71
C PRO A 115 8.70 6.22 -12.09
N ARG A 116 8.17 5.00 -12.14
CA ARG A 116 7.72 4.34 -13.38
C ARG A 116 6.29 4.72 -13.79
N VAL A 117 5.55 5.40 -12.93
CA VAL A 117 4.19 5.88 -13.27
C VAL A 117 4.27 6.91 -14.41
N ARG A 118 3.46 6.72 -15.45
CA ARG A 118 3.38 7.68 -16.56
C ARG A 118 2.92 9.03 -16.05
N ASP A 119 3.59 10.10 -16.49
CA ASP A 119 3.28 11.49 -16.14
C ASP A 119 3.20 11.73 -14.62
N PHE A 120 4.06 11.05 -13.85
CA PHE A 120 4.10 11.22 -12.41
C PHE A 120 4.50 12.65 -12.02
N ARG A 121 3.60 13.35 -11.33
CA ARG A 121 3.80 14.73 -10.86
C ARG A 121 3.83 14.86 -9.34
N GLY A 122 4.01 13.75 -8.64
CA GLY A 122 3.96 13.68 -7.19
C GLY A 122 2.60 13.23 -6.64
N LEU A 123 2.62 12.79 -5.39
CA LEU A 123 1.46 12.31 -4.66
C LEU A 123 0.59 13.48 -4.15
N ASN A 124 -0.71 13.28 -4.10
CA ASN A 124 -1.63 14.30 -3.62
C ASN A 124 -1.50 14.48 -2.09
N PRO A 125 -1.13 15.68 -1.59
CA PRO A 125 -1.01 15.92 -0.16
C PRO A 125 -2.34 15.96 0.60
N LYS A 126 -3.49 15.95 -0.09
CA LYS A 126 -4.83 16.00 0.51
C LYS A 126 -5.50 14.62 0.65
N SER A 127 -4.82 13.54 0.31
CA SER A 127 -5.37 12.18 0.35
C SER A 127 -5.21 11.49 1.72
N PHE A 128 -5.17 12.27 2.79
CA PHE A 128 -5.27 11.80 4.17
C PHE A 128 -6.73 11.72 4.61
N ASP A 129 -7.03 10.85 5.57
CA ASP A 129 -8.38 10.56 6.06
C ASP A 129 -8.80 11.39 7.30
N GLY A 130 -7.99 12.34 7.77
CA GLY A 130 -8.19 13.09 9.01
C GLY A 130 -7.72 12.36 10.27
N ARG A 131 -7.25 11.12 10.14
CA ARG A 131 -6.76 10.27 11.24
C ARG A 131 -5.35 9.74 11.01
N GLY A 132 -4.61 10.38 10.11
CA GLY A 132 -3.23 10.04 9.81
C GLY A 132 -3.01 8.84 8.91
N ASN A 133 -4.03 8.33 8.22
CA ASN A 133 -3.84 7.32 7.18
C ASN A 133 -3.80 7.98 5.81
N TYR A 134 -3.01 7.42 4.91
CA TYR A 134 -2.83 7.93 3.56
C TYR A 134 -3.25 6.91 2.52
N SER A 135 -4.04 7.33 1.52
CA SER A 135 -4.49 6.47 0.43
C SER A 135 -4.05 7.01 -0.92
N LEU A 136 -3.56 6.14 -1.78
CA LEU A 136 -3.21 6.45 -3.16
C LEU A 136 -3.75 5.40 -4.11
N GLY A 137 -4.24 5.83 -5.27
CA GLY A 137 -4.65 4.97 -6.37
C GLY A 137 -3.56 4.89 -7.43
N ILE A 138 -3.27 3.70 -7.87
CA ILE A 138 -2.36 3.38 -8.98
C ILE A 138 -3.23 2.88 -10.13
N LYS A 139 -3.13 3.50 -11.30
CA LYS A 139 -3.96 3.13 -12.46
C LYS A 139 -3.57 1.79 -13.07
N GLU A 140 -2.28 1.51 -13.08
CA GLU A 140 -1.71 0.34 -13.75
C GLU A 140 -0.73 -0.36 -12.81
N HIS A 141 -1.01 -1.61 -12.45
CA HIS A 141 -0.13 -2.39 -11.55
C HIS A 141 1.19 -2.84 -12.20
N ILE A 142 1.32 -2.69 -13.51
CA ILE A 142 2.53 -3.00 -14.29
C ILE A 142 3.77 -2.17 -13.89
N ILE A 143 3.59 -1.08 -13.15
CA ILE A 143 4.71 -0.29 -12.63
C ILE A 143 5.62 -1.09 -11.68
N PHE A 144 5.12 -2.19 -11.13
CA PHE A 144 5.91 -3.09 -10.28
C PHE A 144 6.75 -4.03 -11.14
N PRO A 145 8.07 -4.13 -10.88
CA PRO A 145 8.98 -4.95 -11.68
C PRO A 145 8.73 -6.46 -11.56
N GLU A 146 7.96 -6.88 -10.55
CA GLU A 146 7.58 -8.27 -10.32
C GLU A 146 6.54 -8.79 -11.34
N ILE A 147 5.88 -7.87 -12.04
CA ILE A 147 4.87 -8.19 -13.04
C ILE A 147 5.52 -8.23 -14.42
N ASP A 148 5.41 -9.36 -15.07
CA ASP A 148 5.89 -9.59 -16.43
C ASP A 148 4.78 -9.23 -17.43
N PHE A 149 5.05 -8.26 -18.29
CA PHE A 149 4.09 -7.76 -19.29
C PHE A 149 3.59 -8.88 -20.21
N ASP A 150 4.47 -9.79 -20.62
CA ASP A 150 4.13 -10.84 -21.58
C ASP A 150 3.22 -11.93 -20.99
N LYS A 151 3.19 -12.06 -19.67
CA LYS A 151 2.36 -13.05 -18.93
C LYS A 151 1.08 -12.45 -18.36
N MET A 152 0.97 -11.13 -18.39
CA MET A 152 -0.18 -10.43 -17.84
C MET A 152 -1.37 -10.52 -18.81
N GLY A 153 -2.52 -10.95 -18.30
CA GLY A 153 -3.75 -11.01 -19.11
C GLY A 153 -4.39 -9.65 -19.32
N GLU A 154 -4.48 -8.85 -18.29
CA GLU A 154 -5.15 -7.54 -18.28
C GLU A 154 -4.48 -6.58 -17.28
N THR A 155 -4.63 -5.29 -17.50
CA THR A 155 -4.10 -4.25 -16.59
C THR A 155 -5.19 -3.82 -15.61
N TRP A 156 -4.89 -3.93 -14.31
CA TRP A 156 -5.81 -3.50 -13.26
C TRP A 156 -5.27 -2.32 -12.46
N GLY A 157 -6.22 -1.51 -11.99
CA GLY A 157 -5.92 -0.49 -11.00
C GLY A 157 -5.73 -1.09 -9.60
N MET A 158 -4.95 -0.43 -8.77
CA MET A 158 -4.67 -0.84 -7.41
C MET A 158 -4.74 0.34 -6.45
N ASP A 159 -5.40 0.14 -5.32
CA ASP A 159 -5.41 1.09 -4.21
C ASP A 159 -4.40 0.64 -3.15
N VAL A 160 -3.59 1.59 -2.71
CA VAL A 160 -2.62 1.41 -1.63
C VAL A 160 -3.01 2.31 -0.47
N THR A 161 -3.35 1.73 0.68
CA THR A 161 -3.63 2.47 1.90
C THR A 161 -2.53 2.22 2.92
N VAL A 162 -1.83 3.29 3.29
CA VAL A 162 -0.78 3.29 4.31
C VAL A 162 -1.41 3.73 5.62
N CYS A 163 -1.55 2.79 6.56
CA CYS A 163 -2.06 3.08 7.90
C CYS A 163 -0.90 3.39 8.85
N THR A 164 -1.03 4.49 9.58
CA THR A 164 -0.05 4.92 10.58
C THR A 164 -0.68 4.96 11.97
N THR A 165 0.14 5.15 12.99
CA THR A 165 -0.30 5.38 14.36
C THR A 165 -0.37 6.88 14.71
N ALA A 166 -0.21 7.75 13.73
CA ALA A 166 -0.34 9.19 13.90
C ALA A 166 -1.77 9.56 14.34
N ARG A 167 -1.89 10.62 15.10
CA ARG A 167 -3.19 11.15 15.55
C ARG A 167 -3.74 12.21 14.59
N THR A 168 -2.85 12.89 13.91
CA THR A 168 -3.18 13.98 12.97
C THR A 168 -2.54 13.73 11.61
N ASP A 169 -3.10 14.35 10.58
CA ASP A 169 -2.58 14.25 9.21
C ASP A 169 -1.21 14.92 9.06
N ASP A 170 -0.92 15.94 9.86
CA ASP A 170 0.38 16.63 9.84
C ASP A 170 1.50 15.74 10.38
N GLU A 171 1.24 15.00 11.47
CA GLU A 171 2.17 14.00 11.99
C GLU A 171 2.43 12.89 10.95
N ALA A 172 1.35 12.38 10.32
CA ALA A 172 1.47 11.36 9.28
C ALA A 172 2.21 11.86 8.05
N ARG A 173 1.94 13.10 7.62
CA ARG A 173 2.64 13.74 6.50
C ARG A 173 4.14 13.86 6.79
N ALA A 174 4.51 14.34 7.97
CA ALA A 174 5.91 14.43 8.39
C ALA A 174 6.60 13.04 8.40
N LEU A 175 5.90 12.01 8.91
CA LEU A 175 6.38 10.63 8.90
C LEU A 175 6.60 10.12 7.47
N LEU A 176 5.62 10.27 6.57
CA LEU A 176 5.73 9.79 5.20
C LEU A 176 6.76 10.57 4.39
N THR A 177 6.88 11.87 4.61
CA THR A 177 7.94 12.71 4.02
C THR A 177 9.33 12.22 4.45
N ALA A 178 9.50 11.85 5.71
CA ALA A 178 10.76 11.27 6.20
C ALA A 178 11.07 9.90 5.57
N PHE A 179 10.07 9.17 5.07
CA PHE A 179 10.23 7.98 4.23
C PHE A 179 10.37 8.28 2.74
N ASN A 180 10.64 9.54 2.37
CA ASN A 180 10.83 10.01 1.00
C ASN A 180 9.59 9.85 0.08
N PHE A 181 8.39 9.89 0.62
CA PHE A 181 7.19 9.95 -0.21
C PHE A 181 7.18 11.25 -1.02
N PRO A 182 7.09 11.18 -2.37
CA PRO A 182 7.18 12.33 -3.24
C PRO A 182 5.85 13.10 -3.30
N PHE A 183 5.53 13.85 -2.25
CA PHE A 183 4.35 14.69 -2.26
C PHE A 183 4.52 15.87 -3.21
N ARG A 184 3.42 16.25 -3.88
CA ARG A 184 3.37 17.46 -4.71
C ARG A 184 3.47 18.69 -3.81
N GLN A 185 4.30 19.65 -4.21
CA GLN A 185 4.40 20.95 -3.57
C GLN A 185 3.24 21.85 -3.97
#